data_4fe3505b327590adc63055761a4cedb3
#
_entry.id   4fe3505b327590adc63055761a4cedb3
#
_cell.length_a   1.000
_cell.length_b   1.000
_cell.length_c   1.000
_cell.angle_alpha   90.00
_cell.angle_beta   90.00
_cell.angle_gamma   90.00
#
_symmetry.space_group_name_H-M   'P 1'
#
loop_
_entity.id
_entity.type
_entity.pdbx_description
1 polymer ?
#
loop_
_entity_poly.entity_id
_entity_poly.type
_entity_poly.pdbx_seq_one_letter_code
_entity_poly.pdbx_strand_id
1 'polypeptide(L)'
;PLYGRRTAQMKILPFDFEETCAYFQKFSPEDMALIYGIVGGTPQYLLQMDDRISVEENIKNTFLNPSSSIYEEPENLLKQEVREPALYNAIITAVASGASHMAEISTKVGEETSVCTRYLKNLIGLGIVRKETPYGEKESRKSLYVIADHMFRFWYRFIPDNNSIISRGAADLAYQRIAPHLSDYMGKVFED
;
A
#
# COMPACT_ATOMS: atom_id res chain seq x y z
N PRO A 1 3.08 15.83 26.89
CA PRO A 1 2.08 16.23 25.91
C PRO A 1 2.37 17.64 25.42
N LEU A 2 2.59 17.80 24.11
CA LEU A 2 2.82 19.13 23.48
C LEU A 2 1.51 19.88 23.16
N TYR A 3 0.39 19.35 23.59
CA TYR A 3 -0.92 19.98 23.40
C TYR A 3 -0.96 21.35 24.09
N GLY A 4 -1.36 22.37 23.37
CA GLY A 4 -1.42 23.75 23.85
C GLY A 4 -0.12 24.59 23.73
N ARG A 5 0.98 23.99 23.28
CA ARG A 5 2.27 24.69 23.02
C ARG A 5 2.63 24.78 21.52
N ARG A 6 1.76 24.28 20.64
CA ARG A 6 1.98 24.34 19.19
C ARG A 6 1.44 25.65 18.66
N THR A 7 2.27 26.39 17.97
CA THR A 7 1.88 27.61 17.22
C THR A 7 1.37 27.27 15.82
N ALA A 8 1.79 26.11 15.25
CA ALA A 8 1.34 25.61 13.96
C ALA A 8 1.52 24.09 13.88
N GLN A 9 0.76 23.45 13.01
CA GLN A 9 0.92 22.05 12.60
C GLN A 9 0.84 21.99 11.09
N MET A 10 1.86 21.42 10.45
CA MET A 10 1.90 21.20 9.02
C MET A 10 1.94 19.70 8.75
N LYS A 11 1.06 19.22 7.86
CA LYS A 11 1.11 17.84 7.35
C LYS A 11 2.00 17.85 6.11
N ILE A 12 3.11 17.09 6.15
CA ILE A 12 3.95 16.83 5.00
C ILE A 12 3.33 15.65 4.26
N LEU A 13 3.07 15.81 2.96
CA LEU A 13 2.56 14.76 2.10
C LEU A 13 3.73 14.02 1.43
N PRO A 14 3.52 12.76 0.99
CA PRO A 14 4.45 12.10 0.08
C PRO A 14 4.68 12.93 -1.18
N PHE A 15 5.79 12.72 -1.85
CA PHE A 15 6.05 13.31 -3.17
C PHE A 15 4.96 12.90 -4.17
N ASP A 16 4.58 13.81 -5.03
CA ASP A 16 3.78 13.47 -6.20
C ASP A 16 4.63 12.77 -7.27
N PHE A 17 4.01 12.45 -8.41
CA PHE A 17 4.72 11.76 -9.49
C PHE A 17 5.85 12.61 -10.07
N GLU A 18 5.63 13.92 -10.28
CA GLU A 18 6.64 14.82 -10.84
C GLU A 18 7.84 15.00 -9.90
N GLU A 19 7.57 15.17 -8.60
CA GLU A 19 8.60 15.27 -7.57
C GLU A 19 9.41 13.96 -7.46
N THR A 20 8.73 12.80 -7.59
CA THR A 20 9.40 11.49 -7.60
C THR A 20 10.25 11.29 -8.84
N CYS A 21 9.79 11.77 -10.02
CA CYS A 21 10.61 11.78 -11.25
C CYS A 21 11.87 12.65 -11.09
N ALA A 22 11.78 13.76 -10.37
CA ALA A 22 12.93 14.62 -10.10
C ALA A 22 13.95 13.96 -9.15
N TYR A 23 13.50 13.05 -8.30
CA TYR A 23 14.35 12.31 -7.36
C TYR A 23 15.24 11.27 -8.07
N PHE A 24 14.69 10.54 -9.04
CA PHE A 24 15.42 9.53 -9.83
C PHE A 24 15.81 10.09 -11.20
N GLN A 25 17.01 9.76 -11.68
CA GLN A 25 17.54 10.32 -12.91
C GLN A 25 17.77 9.29 -14.02
N LYS A 26 17.73 7.99 -13.70
CA LYS A 26 18.14 6.93 -14.64
C LYS A 26 17.03 5.96 -15.02
N PHE A 27 15.92 5.95 -14.31
CA PHE A 27 14.78 5.16 -14.74
C PHE A 27 14.22 5.66 -16.07
N SER A 28 13.80 4.76 -16.94
CA SER A 28 12.96 5.12 -18.09
C SER A 28 11.61 5.67 -17.59
N PRO A 29 10.86 6.42 -18.42
CA PRO A 29 9.52 6.88 -18.03
C PRO A 29 8.59 5.74 -17.60
N GLU A 30 8.69 4.58 -18.28
CA GLU A 30 7.91 3.38 -17.99
C GLU A 30 8.30 2.78 -16.64
N ASP A 31 9.61 2.64 -16.39
CA ASP A 31 10.13 2.13 -15.11
C ASP A 31 9.77 3.07 -13.96
N MET A 32 9.84 4.39 -14.21
CA MET A 32 9.46 5.40 -13.23
C MET A 32 7.98 5.29 -12.85
N ALA A 33 7.10 5.09 -13.83
CA ALA A 33 5.69 4.87 -13.58
C ALA A 33 5.45 3.60 -12.75
N LEU A 34 6.18 2.50 -13.07
CA LEU A 34 6.13 1.25 -12.31
C LEU A 34 6.59 1.46 -10.87
N ILE A 35 7.76 2.07 -10.66
CA ILE A 35 8.30 2.33 -9.33
C ILE A 35 7.34 3.20 -8.52
N TYR A 36 6.82 4.29 -9.09
CA TYR A 36 5.84 5.13 -8.41
C TYR A 36 4.55 4.36 -8.07
N GLY A 37 4.04 3.56 -8.99
CA GLY A 37 2.87 2.72 -8.75
C GLY A 37 3.08 1.66 -7.65
N ILE A 38 4.33 1.23 -7.43
CA ILE A 38 4.70 0.23 -6.43
C ILE A 38 4.96 0.85 -5.05
N VAL A 39 5.73 1.93 -4.97
CA VAL A 39 6.19 2.50 -3.68
C VAL A 39 5.60 3.88 -3.37
N GLY A 40 4.94 4.52 -4.33
CA GLY A 40 4.47 5.90 -4.19
C GLY A 40 5.60 6.90 -4.02
N GLY A 41 5.28 8.04 -3.42
CA GLY A 41 6.23 9.13 -3.19
C GLY A 41 6.76 9.25 -1.77
N THR A 42 6.62 8.22 -0.92
CA THR A 42 7.13 8.26 0.45
C THR A 42 8.65 8.18 0.45
N PRO A 43 9.38 9.23 0.94
CA PRO A 43 10.84 9.30 0.82
C PRO A 43 11.56 8.08 1.39
N GLN A 44 11.07 7.51 2.49
CA GLN A 44 11.66 6.32 3.11
C GLN A 44 11.63 5.10 2.17
N TYR A 45 10.57 4.95 1.36
CA TYR A 45 10.46 3.87 0.39
C TYR A 45 11.30 4.15 -0.86
N LEU A 46 11.33 5.41 -1.31
CA LEU A 46 12.17 5.81 -2.45
C LEU A 46 13.65 5.57 -2.19
N LEU A 47 14.12 5.78 -0.96
CA LEU A 47 15.51 5.49 -0.55
C LEU A 47 15.90 4.00 -0.68
N GLN A 48 14.93 3.09 -0.74
CA GLN A 48 15.17 1.66 -0.92
C GLN A 48 15.26 1.25 -2.39
N MET A 49 14.94 2.17 -3.32
CA MET A 49 14.97 1.91 -4.75
C MET A 49 16.29 2.40 -5.34
N ASP A 50 16.83 1.65 -6.30
CA ASP A 50 18.07 1.99 -7.02
C ASP A 50 17.76 2.13 -8.52
N ASP A 51 17.95 3.34 -9.05
CA ASP A 51 17.71 3.64 -10.48
C ASP A 51 18.83 3.15 -11.42
N ARG A 52 19.82 2.44 -10.90
CA ARG A 52 20.90 1.80 -11.66
C ARG A 52 20.62 0.35 -12.01
N ILE A 53 19.59 -0.26 -11.41
CA ILE A 53 19.17 -1.63 -11.65
C ILE A 53 17.74 -1.65 -12.17
N SER A 54 17.31 -2.79 -12.73
CA SER A 54 15.96 -2.95 -13.26
C SER A 54 14.88 -2.88 -12.17
N VAL A 55 13.63 -2.59 -12.56
CA VAL A 55 12.47 -2.66 -11.66
C VAL A 55 12.32 -4.06 -11.06
N GLU A 56 12.57 -5.11 -11.87
CA GLU A 56 12.60 -6.50 -11.40
C GLU A 56 13.57 -6.70 -10.24
N GLU A 57 14.82 -6.24 -10.40
CA GLU A 57 15.84 -6.35 -9.36
C GLU A 57 15.49 -5.53 -8.12
N ASN A 58 14.91 -4.34 -8.28
CA ASN A 58 14.39 -3.55 -7.18
C ASN A 58 13.32 -4.32 -6.40
N ILE A 59 12.32 -4.91 -7.06
CA ILE A 59 11.27 -5.72 -6.43
C ILE A 59 11.89 -6.91 -5.69
N LYS A 60 12.82 -7.64 -6.33
CA LYS A 60 13.49 -8.79 -5.72
C LYS A 60 14.29 -8.41 -4.46
N ASN A 61 15.02 -7.33 -4.52
CA ASN A 61 15.89 -6.89 -3.43
C ASN A 61 15.12 -6.29 -2.25
N THR A 62 13.90 -5.82 -2.46
CA THR A 62 13.09 -5.16 -1.43
C THR A 62 11.90 -6.01 -0.98
N PHE A 63 10.90 -6.21 -1.83
CA PHE A 63 9.66 -6.91 -1.48
C PHE A 63 9.83 -8.43 -1.37
N LEU A 64 10.77 -9.02 -2.11
CA LEU A 64 10.99 -10.47 -2.16
C LEU A 64 12.25 -10.91 -1.40
N ASN A 65 12.77 -10.04 -0.56
CA ASN A 65 13.93 -10.31 0.29
C ASN A 65 13.53 -10.17 1.77
N PRO A 66 13.48 -11.28 2.53
CA PRO A 66 13.14 -11.25 3.96
C PRO A 66 14.06 -10.38 4.84
N SER A 67 15.26 -10.05 4.35
CA SER A 67 16.19 -9.17 5.07
C SER A 67 15.96 -7.68 4.77
N SER A 68 15.06 -7.34 3.86
CA SER A 68 14.72 -5.95 3.53
C SER A 68 13.73 -5.36 4.54
N SER A 69 13.93 -4.09 4.87
CA SER A 69 12.98 -3.36 5.74
C SER A 69 11.58 -3.24 5.12
N ILE A 70 11.46 -3.14 3.80
CA ILE A 70 10.17 -3.07 3.10
C ILE A 70 9.38 -4.38 3.22
N TYR A 71 10.05 -5.52 3.28
CA TYR A 71 9.39 -6.82 3.37
C TYR A 71 8.48 -6.94 4.61
N GLU A 72 8.93 -6.44 5.76
CA GLU A 72 8.17 -6.49 7.02
C GLU A 72 7.46 -5.17 7.36
N GLU A 73 7.65 -4.10 6.56
CA GLU A 73 7.18 -2.75 6.90
C GLU A 73 5.68 -2.67 7.20
N PRO A 74 4.75 -3.25 6.39
CA PRO A 74 3.33 -3.17 6.68
C PRO A 74 2.92 -3.82 7.99
N GLU A 75 3.51 -4.97 8.31
CA GLU A 75 3.25 -5.66 9.58
C GLU A 75 3.81 -4.90 10.77
N ASN A 76 5.04 -4.36 10.64
CA ASN A 76 5.71 -3.62 11.70
C ASN A 76 5.00 -2.30 11.98
N LEU A 77 4.57 -1.58 10.92
CA LEU A 77 3.80 -0.36 11.08
C LEU A 77 2.49 -0.61 11.83
N LEU A 78 1.74 -1.65 11.45
CA LEU A 78 0.50 -1.99 12.14
C LEU A 78 0.76 -2.39 13.61
N LYS A 79 1.80 -3.16 13.90
CA LYS A 79 2.15 -3.55 15.29
C LYS A 79 2.47 -2.34 16.16
N GLN A 80 3.06 -1.27 15.58
CA GLN A 80 3.39 -0.04 16.30
C GLN A 80 2.19 0.89 16.50
N GLU A 81 1.33 1.00 15.48
CA GLU A 81 0.25 2.00 15.45
C GLU A 81 -1.06 1.50 16.05
N VAL A 82 -1.29 0.18 16.12
CA VAL A 82 -2.58 -0.37 16.52
C VAL A 82 -2.47 -1.50 17.54
N ARG A 83 -3.52 -1.64 18.39
CA ARG A 83 -3.54 -2.66 19.46
C ARG A 83 -3.90 -4.06 19.00
N GLU A 84 -4.66 -4.18 17.91
CA GLU A 84 -5.17 -5.46 17.39
C GLU A 84 -4.80 -5.63 15.91
N PRO A 85 -3.52 -5.85 15.58
CA PRO A 85 -3.03 -5.86 14.21
C PRO A 85 -3.72 -6.88 13.30
N ALA A 86 -4.15 -8.03 13.85
CA ALA A 86 -4.75 -9.12 13.07
C ALA A 86 -6.02 -8.69 12.32
N LEU A 87 -6.92 -7.94 12.97
CA LEU A 87 -8.14 -7.49 12.33
C LEU A 87 -7.89 -6.36 11.31
N TYR A 88 -6.91 -5.48 11.59
CA TYR A 88 -6.46 -4.51 10.60
C TYR A 88 -5.89 -5.19 9.34
N ASN A 89 -5.03 -6.20 9.52
CA ASN A 89 -4.51 -7.00 8.42
C ASN A 89 -5.63 -7.66 7.61
N ALA A 90 -6.63 -8.26 8.26
CA ALA A 90 -7.76 -8.89 7.60
C ALA A 90 -8.56 -7.88 6.74
N ILE A 91 -8.80 -6.68 7.27
CA ILE A 91 -9.51 -5.61 6.55
C ILE A 91 -8.70 -5.12 5.35
N ILE A 92 -7.39 -4.85 5.52
CA ILE A 92 -6.53 -4.40 4.42
C ILE A 92 -6.46 -5.48 3.34
N THR A 93 -6.29 -6.74 3.72
CA THR A 93 -6.29 -7.89 2.79
C THR A 93 -7.60 -7.98 2.03
N ALA A 94 -8.75 -7.80 2.68
CA ALA A 94 -10.05 -7.80 2.02
C ALA A 94 -10.15 -6.70 0.96
N VAL A 95 -9.71 -5.48 1.28
CA VAL A 95 -9.69 -4.34 0.35
C VAL A 95 -8.71 -4.59 -0.80
N ALA A 96 -7.48 -5.05 -0.51
CA ALA A 96 -6.47 -5.38 -1.52
C ALA A 96 -6.93 -6.48 -2.49
N SER A 97 -7.79 -7.37 -1.99
CA SER A 97 -8.42 -8.44 -2.79
C SER A 97 -9.70 -7.99 -3.52
N GLY A 98 -9.98 -6.69 -3.57
CA GLY A 98 -11.05 -6.10 -4.37
C GLY A 98 -12.38 -5.88 -3.64
N ALA A 99 -12.50 -6.16 -2.33
CA ALA A 99 -13.68 -5.75 -1.57
C ALA A 99 -13.64 -4.23 -1.35
N SER A 100 -14.55 -3.51 -1.99
CA SER A 100 -14.57 -2.05 -1.95
C SER A 100 -15.74 -1.48 -1.15
N HIS A 101 -16.84 -2.21 -1.05
CA HIS A 101 -17.99 -1.78 -0.27
C HIS A 101 -17.95 -2.34 1.17
N MET A 102 -18.51 -1.58 2.11
CA MET A 102 -18.56 -1.97 3.52
C MET A 102 -19.12 -3.37 3.76
N ALA A 103 -20.19 -3.74 3.04
CA ALA A 103 -20.82 -5.05 3.17
C ALA A 103 -19.90 -6.18 2.69
N GLU A 104 -19.15 -5.96 1.61
CA GLU A 104 -18.19 -6.92 1.08
C GLU A 104 -17.02 -7.12 2.03
N ILE A 105 -16.48 -6.01 2.57
CA ILE A 105 -15.39 -6.04 3.55
C ILE A 105 -15.84 -6.81 4.80
N SER A 106 -16.99 -6.46 5.37
CA SER A 106 -17.58 -7.09 6.55
C SER A 106 -17.77 -8.60 6.33
N THR A 107 -18.30 -9.01 5.17
CA THR A 107 -18.49 -10.41 4.80
C THR A 107 -17.16 -11.16 4.68
N LYS A 108 -16.17 -10.56 4.00
CA LYS A 108 -14.85 -11.20 3.83
C LYS A 108 -14.08 -11.35 5.13
N VAL A 109 -14.18 -10.36 6.01
CA VAL A 109 -13.51 -10.36 7.31
C VAL A 109 -14.21 -11.23 8.34
N GLY A 110 -15.52 -11.46 8.18
CA GLY A 110 -16.35 -12.21 9.13
C GLY A 110 -16.72 -11.41 10.38
N GLU A 111 -16.71 -10.07 10.29
CA GLU A 111 -17.01 -9.16 11.40
C GLU A 111 -18.22 -8.29 11.11
N GLU A 112 -18.83 -7.75 12.15
CA GLU A 112 -19.95 -6.81 12.00
C GLU A 112 -19.51 -5.50 11.30
N THR A 113 -20.42 -4.92 10.53
CA THR A 113 -20.22 -3.64 9.83
C THR A 113 -19.80 -2.50 10.77
N SER A 114 -20.33 -2.50 11.99
CA SER A 114 -19.98 -1.52 13.04
C SER A 114 -18.52 -1.62 13.46
N VAL A 115 -18.01 -2.84 13.59
CA VAL A 115 -16.61 -3.12 13.91
C VAL A 115 -15.74 -2.70 12.73
N CYS A 116 -16.01 -3.17 11.52
CA CYS A 116 -15.25 -2.80 10.31
C CYS A 116 -15.19 -1.28 10.11
N THR A 117 -16.29 -0.57 10.36
CA THR A 117 -16.35 0.90 10.26
C THR A 117 -15.33 1.59 11.17
N ARG A 118 -15.20 1.14 12.41
CA ARG A 118 -14.23 1.70 13.37
C ARG A 118 -12.80 1.48 12.92
N TYR A 119 -12.47 0.28 12.45
CA TYR A 119 -11.13 -0.06 11.96
C TYR A 119 -10.78 0.69 10.68
N LEU A 120 -11.70 0.76 9.72
CA LEU A 120 -11.52 1.55 8.50
C LEU A 120 -11.30 3.04 8.77
N LYS A 121 -12.02 3.61 9.76
CA LYS A 121 -11.79 5.00 10.18
C LYS A 121 -10.37 5.22 10.66
N ASN A 122 -9.80 4.29 11.42
CA ASN A 122 -8.42 4.38 11.86
C ASN A 122 -7.43 4.23 10.70
N LEU A 123 -7.66 3.26 9.79
CA LEU A 123 -6.84 3.09 8.58
C LEU A 123 -6.85 4.33 7.67
N ILE A 124 -7.99 5.03 7.59
CA ILE A 124 -8.09 6.32 6.89
C ILE A 124 -7.26 7.38 7.63
N GLY A 125 -7.32 7.41 8.96
CA GLY A 125 -6.51 8.31 9.79
C GLY A 125 -5.01 8.10 9.63
N LEU A 126 -4.58 6.86 9.42
CA LEU A 126 -3.19 6.47 9.14
C LEU A 126 -2.78 6.72 7.67
N GLY A 127 -3.73 7.01 6.77
CA GLY A 127 -3.47 7.22 5.35
C GLY A 127 -3.29 5.92 4.54
N ILE A 128 -3.54 4.75 5.14
CA ILE A 128 -3.42 3.45 4.47
C ILE A 128 -4.60 3.19 3.53
N VAL A 129 -5.81 3.60 3.96
CA VAL A 129 -7.05 3.47 3.19
C VAL A 129 -7.63 4.86 2.94
N ARG A 130 -8.27 5.06 1.78
CA ARG A 130 -9.13 6.23 1.54
C ARG A 130 -10.54 5.78 1.23
N LYS A 131 -11.49 6.66 1.54
CA LYS A 131 -12.89 6.48 1.22
C LYS A 131 -13.22 7.38 0.03
N GLU A 132 -13.66 6.80 -1.05
CA GLU A 132 -14.13 7.50 -2.23
C GLU A 132 -15.65 7.58 -2.22
N THR A 133 -16.17 8.76 -2.49
CA THR A 133 -17.62 9.00 -2.54
C THR A 133 -17.96 9.58 -3.91
N PRO A 134 -19.00 9.08 -4.61
CA PRO A 134 -19.39 9.63 -5.88
C PRO A 134 -19.66 11.13 -5.80
N TYR A 135 -19.29 11.87 -6.85
CA TYR A 135 -19.44 13.31 -6.93
C TYR A 135 -20.91 13.72 -6.70
N GLY A 136 -21.13 14.69 -5.79
CA GLY A 136 -22.47 15.23 -5.48
C GLY A 136 -23.23 14.47 -4.39
N GLU A 137 -22.74 13.35 -3.88
CA GLU A 137 -23.39 12.60 -2.78
C GLU A 137 -22.64 12.82 -1.45
N LYS A 138 -23.36 13.26 -0.41
CA LYS A 138 -22.84 13.28 0.96
C LYS A 138 -23.02 11.87 1.54
N GLU A 139 -21.92 11.19 1.89
CA GLU A 139 -21.87 9.89 2.57
C GLU A 139 -22.93 8.88 2.06
N SER A 140 -22.72 8.31 0.89
CA SER A 140 -23.66 7.36 0.35
C SER A 140 -23.23 5.91 0.66
N ARG A 141 -24.22 4.99 0.61
CA ARG A 141 -23.99 3.53 0.59
C ARG A 141 -23.13 3.08 -0.60
N LYS A 142 -22.89 3.97 -1.56
CA LYS A 142 -22.07 3.77 -2.75
C LYS A 142 -20.60 4.15 -2.57
N SER A 143 -20.22 4.61 -1.37
CA SER A 143 -18.80 4.91 -1.10
C SER A 143 -17.94 3.66 -1.20
N LEU A 144 -16.75 3.82 -1.78
CA LEU A 144 -15.76 2.78 -1.96
C LEU A 144 -14.60 2.98 -0.98
N TYR A 145 -14.01 1.89 -0.54
CA TYR A 145 -12.77 1.89 0.22
C TYR A 145 -11.67 1.32 -0.66
N VAL A 146 -10.57 2.07 -0.81
CA VAL A 146 -9.41 1.69 -1.60
C VAL A 146 -8.14 1.88 -0.79
N ILE A 147 -7.09 1.12 -1.08
CA ILE A 147 -5.79 1.32 -0.45
C ILE A 147 -5.16 2.56 -1.05
N ALA A 148 -4.89 3.55 -0.21
CA ALA A 148 -4.33 4.84 -0.61
C ALA A 148 -2.81 4.79 -0.75
N ASP A 149 -2.13 4.04 0.11
CA ASP A 149 -0.68 3.89 0.08
C ASP A 149 -0.27 2.84 -0.96
N HIS A 150 0.58 3.23 -1.92
CA HIS A 150 0.99 2.37 -3.04
C HIS A 150 1.81 1.17 -2.55
N MET A 151 2.72 1.37 -1.60
CA MET A 151 3.55 0.29 -1.06
C MET A 151 2.68 -0.76 -0.35
N PHE A 152 1.72 -0.32 0.46
CA PHE A 152 0.74 -1.22 1.08
C PHE A 152 -0.10 -1.94 0.03
N ARG A 153 -0.57 -1.23 -1.01
CA ARG A 153 -1.35 -1.82 -2.12
C ARG A 153 -0.57 -2.94 -2.80
N PHE A 154 0.69 -2.69 -3.17
CA PHE A 154 1.56 -3.68 -3.81
C PHE A 154 1.84 -4.86 -2.88
N TRP A 155 2.23 -4.58 -1.65
CA TRP A 155 2.58 -5.60 -0.66
C TRP A 155 1.40 -6.54 -0.39
N TYR A 156 0.23 -6.02 -0.03
CA TYR A 156 -0.95 -6.84 0.27
C TYR A 156 -1.51 -7.57 -0.96
N ARG A 157 -1.24 -7.06 -2.15
CA ARG A 157 -1.64 -7.73 -3.39
C ARG A 157 -0.79 -8.95 -3.71
N PHE A 158 0.52 -8.91 -3.42
CA PHE A 158 1.45 -9.89 -3.95
C PHE A 158 2.23 -10.67 -2.90
N ILE A 159 2.58 -10.07 -1.76
CA ILE A 159 3.54 -10.69 -0.85
C ILE A 159 2.90 -11.82 -0.02
N PRO A 160 1.70 -11.70 0.58
CA PRO A 160 1.12 -12.75 1.39
C PRO A 160 0.99 -14.10 0.65
N ASP A 161 0.53 -14.07 -0.59
CA ASP A 161 0.34 -15.28 -1.42
C ASP A 161 1.66 -15.94 -1.83
N ASN A 162 2.77 -15.21 -1.79
CA ASN A 162 4.10 -15.69 -2.14
C ASN A 162 5.04 -15.88 -0.94
N ASN A 163 4.56 -15.61 0.27
CA ASN A 163 5.39 -15.60 1.49
C ASN A 163 6.16 -16.92 1.70
N SER A 164 5.53 -18.08 1.44
CA SER A 164 6.18 -19.39 1.56
C SER A 164 7.35 -19.61 0.58
N ILE A 165 7.32 -18.95 -0.58
CA ILE A 165 8.38 -19.00 -1.59
C ILE A 165 9.49 -18.02 -1.22
N ILE A 166 9.11 -16.81 -0.82
CA ILE A 166 10.02 -15.73 -0.44
C ILE A 166 10.85 -16.15 0.77
N SER A 167 10.22 -16.71 1.80
CA SER A 167 10.91 -17.17 3.03
C SER A 167 11.95 -18.28 2.79
N ARG A 168 11.85 -18.98 1.67
CA ARG A 168 12.84 -19.99 1.23
C ARG A 168 13.98 -19.40 0.38
N GLY A 169 14.00 -18.08 0.18
CA GLY A 169 14.99 -17.39 -0.63
C GLY A 169 14.79 -17.53 -2.14
N ALA A 170 13.62 -17.97 -2.61
CA ALA A 170 13.33 -18.19 -4.03
C ALA A 170 12.68 -16.94 -4.67
N ALA A 171 13.35 -15.78 -4.58
CA ALA A 171 12.86 -14.49 -5.09
C ALA A 171 12.55 -14.53 -6.59
N ASP A 172 13.35 -15.22 -7.40
CA ASP A 172 13.11 -15.37 -8.85
C ASP A 172 11.79 -16.07 -9.14
N LEU A 173 11.49 -17.16 -8.42
CA LEU A 173 10.23 -17.87 -8.58
C LEU A 173 9.02 -17.02 -8.11
N ALA A 174 9.18 -16.28 -7.03
CA ALA A 174 8.16 -15.36 -6.56
C ALA A 174 7.90 -14.26 -7.60
N TYR A 175 8.95 -13.66 -8.16
CA TYR A 175 8.83 -12.65 -9.20
C TYR A 175 8.14 -13.18 -10.47
N GLN A 176 8.49 -14.38 -10.95
CA GLN A 176 7.84 -15.01 -12.09
C GLN A 176 6.32 -15.17 -11.92
N ARG A 177 5.83 -15.30 -10.67
CA ARG A 177 4.39 -15.32 -10.38
C ARG A 177 3.76 -13.93 -10.35
N ILE A 178 4.51 -12.92 -9.98
CA ILE A 178 4.04 -11.54 -9.87
C ILE A 178 4.05 -10.84 -11.22
N ALA A 179 5.11 -10.99 -11.99
CA ALA A 179 5.35 -10.26 -13.23
C ALA A 179 4.19 -10.25 -14.23
N PRO A 180 3.46 -11.38 -14.50
CA PRO A 180 2.32 -11.40 -15.41
C PRO A 180 1.15 -10.51 -14.96
N HIS A 181 1.08 -10.13 -13.67
CA HIS A 181 0.00 -9.35 -13.08
C HIS A 181 0.34 -7.88 -12.89
N LEU A 182 1.58 -7.47 -13.20
CA LEU A 182 2.01 -6.08 -13.00
C LEU A 182 1.25 -5.12 -13.92
N SER A 183 0.96 -5.50 -15.16
CA SER A 183 0.19 -4.66 -16.09
C SER A 183 -1.22 -4.39 -15.57
N ASP A 184 -1.93 -5.43 -15.13
CA ASP A 184 -3.28 -5.28 -14.55
C ASP A 184 -3.26 -4.48 -13.26
N TYR A 185 -2.22 -4.66 -12.45
CA TYR A 185 -2.01 -3.88 -11.23
C TYR A 185 -1.85 -2.39 -11.56
N MET A 186 -1.00 -2.06 -12.53
CA MET A 186 -0.74 -0.67 -12.93
C MET A 186 -1.99 -0.02 -13.57
N GLY A 187 -2.78 -0.77 -14.35
CA GLY A 187 -4.07 -0.28 -14.84
C GLY A 187 -4.93 0.27 -13.71
N LYS A 188 -5.06 -0.47 -12.61
CA LYS A 188 -5.82 -0.03 -11.42
C LYS A 188 -5.18 1.12 -10.66
N VAL A 189 -3.85 1.25 -10.68
CA VAL A 189 -3.14 2.38 -10.04
C VAL A 189 -3.41 3.68 -10.76
N PHE A 190 -3.52 3.65 -12.10
CA PHE A 190 -3.75 4.85 -12.91
C PHE A 190 -5.23 5.17 -13.17
N GLU A 191 -6.16 4.28 -12.82
CA GLU A 191 -7.61 4.55 -12.83
C GLU A 191 -8.07 5.38 -11.62
N ASP A 192 -7.26 5.44 -10.57
CA ASP A 192 -7.49 6.18 -9.32
C ASP A 192 -6.97 7.62 -9.41
#